data_cbb715e000a99a30445b29b2427f2f11
#
_entry.id   cbb715e000a99a30445b29b2427f2f11
#
_cell.length_a   1.000
_cell.length_b   1.000
_cell.length_c   1.000
_cell.angle_alpha   90.00
_cell.angle_beta   90.00
_cell.angle_gamma   90.00
#
_symmetry.space_group_name_H-M   'P 1'
#
loop_
_entity.id
_entity.type
_entity.pdbx_description
1 polymer ?
#
loop_
_entity_poly.entity_id
_entity_poly.type
_entity_poly.pdbx_seq_one_letter_code
_entity_poly.pdbx_strand_id
1 'polypeptide(L)'
;KFVCSVCGYVHNGDKAPEVCPQCKQSGVFTEVKEKKGFDTNSNVYTIIYATIIVVIVAVMLALVSQVLSPRQEANKLLDTQKQILVALNQDYSNTNPAALYLSLVNDTIDVNGAPVYVANIKGETKYVLKLHGAGLWGGIGGFLTLDADKNTIYGINFNHESETPGLGAEIVTEKFRKQFIGKTIKNNAGEVVSVAVLKAGKSPAEGQKKVDALSGATITCDGVSTMLATNLAEYAEFLNNVDNVKPCNVKPCNASACEHETCEAPCNVSEANLNTEE
;
A
#
# COMPACT_ATOMS: atom_id res chain seq x y z
N LYS A 1 15.10 51.17 -34.45
CA LYS A 1 15.87 52.18 -33.71
C LYS A 1 17.18 52.45 -34.42
N PHE A 2 17.57 53.72 -34.45
CA PHE A 2 18.84 54.17 -35.05
C PHE A 2 19.72 54.74 -33.94
N VAL A 3 20.97 54.29 -33.87
CA VAL A 3 21.94 54.76 -32.87
C VAL A 3 23.06 55.52 -33.58
N CYS A 4 23.35 56.73 -33.11
CA CYS A 4 24.47 57.52 -33.61
C CYS A 4 25.79 56.87 -33.16
N SER A 5 26.66 56.52 -34.13
CA SER A 5 27.97 55.92 -33.88
C SER A 5 28.97 56.81 -33.18
N VAL A 6 28.73 58.13 -33.16
CA VAL A 6 29.66 59.14 -32.61
C VAL A 6 29.30 59.49 -31.15
N CYS A 7 28.04 59.77 -30.87
CA CYS A 7 27.63 60.22 -29.52
C CYS A 7 26.67 59.28 -28.78
N GLY A 8 26.26 58.12 -29.37
CA GLY A 8 25.35 57.17 -28.74
C GLY A 8 23.89 57.61 -28.69
N TYR A 9 23.53 58.78 -29.32
CA TYR A 9 22.13 59.23 -29.34
C TYR A 9 21.21 58.17 -29.99
N VAL A 10 20.11 57.82 -29.36
CA VAL A 10 19.15 56.86 -29.87
C VAL A 10 17.95 57.61 -30.47
N HIS A 11 17.69 57.37 -31.75
CA HIS A 11 16.51 57.89 -32.45
C HIS A 11 15.49 56.77 -32.63
N ASN A 12 14.27 56.95 -32.08
CA ASN A 12 13.15 56.04 -32.20
C ASN A 12 12.21 56.52 -33.35
N GLY A 13 12.54 56.24 -34.56
CA GLY A 13 11.73 56.59 -35.73
C GLY A 13 11.91 55.59 -36.86
N ASP A 14 11.05 55.65 -37.89
CA ASP A 14 11.06 54.72 -39.02
C ASP A 14 12.21 54.99 -40.02
N LYS A 15 12.81 56.16 -39.96
CA LYS A 15 13.95 56.52 -40.79
C LYS A 15 15.04 57.17 -39.95
N ALA A 16 16.28 56.94 -40.31
CA ALA A 16 17.43 57.65 -39.71
C ALA A 16 17.36 59.10 -40.01
N PRO A 17 17.58 60.00 -39.04
CA PRO A 17 17.77 61.44 -39.31
C PRO A 17 19.04 61.68 -40.16
N GLU A 18 18.99 62.62 -41.09
CA GLU A 18 20.14 62.92 -41.90
C GLU A 18 21.28 63.54 -41.09
N VAL A 19 20.94 64.26 -40.02
CA VAL A 19 21.90 64.92 -39.12
C VAL A 19 21.55 64.51 -37.65
N CYS A 20 22.55 64.17 -36.89
CA CYS A 20 22.33 63.84 -35.45
C CYS A 20 21.99 65.16 -34.69
N PRO A 21 20.85 65.19 -33.95
CA PRO A 21 20.44 66.37 -33.20
C PRO A 21 21.40 66.70 -32.07
N GLN A 22 22.16 65.71 -31.55
CA GLN A 22 23.06 65.91 -30.42
C GLN A 22 24.49 66.32 -30.85
N CYS A 23 25.11 65.61 -31.81
CA CYS A 23 26.49 65.90 -32.23
C CYS A 23 26.60 66.62 -33.56
N LYS A 24 25.46 66.90 -34.26
CA LYS A 24 25.38 67.66 -35.55
C LYS A 24 26.16 67.01 -36.70
N GLN A 25 26.52 65.72 -36.60
CA GLN A 25 27.19 65.05 -37.73
C GLN A 25 26.14 64.31 -38.58
N SER A 26 26.39 64.24 -39.89
CA SER A 26 25.54 63.56 -40.88
C SER A 26 26.05 62.18 -41.22
N GLY A 27 25.14 61.24 -41.53
CA GLY A 27 25.47 59.87 -41.98
C GLY A 27 26.01 58.96 -40.93
N VAL A 28 25.79 59.24 -39.63
CA VAL A 28 26.38 58.51 -38.48
C VAL A 28 25.40 57.57 -37.75
N PHE A 29 24.23 57.32 -38.35
CA PHE A 29 23.26 56.44 -37.75
C PHE A 29 23.38 54.98 -38.25
N THR A 30 23.50 54.08 -37.34
CA THR A 30 23.40 52.63 -37.59
C THR A 30 22.06 52.06 -37.10
N GLU A 31 21.39 51.31 -37.96
CA GLU A 31 20.16 50.64 -37.60
C GLU A 31 20.47 49.49 -36.60
N VAL A 32 19.99 49.63 -35.38
CA VAL A 32 20.04 48.57 -34.40
C VAL A 32 18.72 47.81 -34.46
N LYS A 33 18.73 46.64 -35.11
CA LYS A 33 17.63 45.70 -35.06
C LYS A 33 17.59 45.07 -33.67
N GLU A 34 16.58 45.41 -32.88
CA GLU A 34 16.31 44.72 -31.66
C GLU A 34 16.03 43.24 -32.01
N LYS A 35 16.86 42.34 -31.55
CA LYS A 35 16.49 40.93 -31.54
C LYS A 35 15.22 40.81 -30.68
N LYS A 36 14.06 40.55 -31.30
CA LYS A 36 12.86 40.19 -30.56
C LYS A 36 13.21 38.95 -29.76
N GLY A 37 13.65 39.13 -28.51
CA GLY A 37 13.70 38.07 -27.51
C GLY A 37 12.28 37.55 -27.28
N PHE A 38 12.15 36.32 -26.86
CA PHE A 38 10.87 35.79 -26.41
C PHE A 38 10.33 36.72 -25.32
N ASP A 39 9.09 37.19 -25.51
CA ASP A 39 8.39 37.95 -24.48
C ASP A 39 7.98 37.00 -23.37
N THR A 40 8.82 36.94 -22.33
CA THR A 40 8.62 36.07 -21.17
C THR A 40 7.42 36.48 -20.30
N ASN A 41 6.86 37.65 -20.54
CA ASN A 41 5.65 38.14 -19.85
C ASN A 41 4.37 37.83 -20.63
N SER A 42 4.49 37.21 -21.79
CA SER A 42 3.31 36.78 -22.57
C SER A 42 2.61 35.60 -21.92
N ASN A 43 1.28 35.66 -21.82
CA ASN A 43 0.46 34.52 -21.32
C ASN A 43 0.71 33.25 -22.14
N VAL A 44 0.95 33.37 -23.44
CA VAL A 44 1.26 32.25 -24.34
C VAL A 44 2.58 31.58 -23.95
N TYR A 45 3.62 32.37 -23.68
CA TYR A 45 4.91 31.86 -23.21
C TYR A 45 4.75 31.10 -21.90
N THR A 46 4.01 31.66 -20.94
CA THR A 46 3.79 31.05 -19.63
C THR A 46 3.06 29.70 -19.77
N ILE A 47 2.03 29.60 -20.61
CA ILE A 47 1.29 28.36 -20.85
C ILE A 47 2.19 27.31 -21.49
N ILE A 48 2.93 27.68 -22.55
CA ILE A 48 3.84 26.74 -23.24
C ILE A 48 4.93 26.25 -22.27
N TYR A 49 5.55 27.13 -21.52
CA TYR A 49 6.59 26.81 -20.56
C TYR A 49 6.08 25.88 -19.47
N ALA A 50 4.92 26.20 -18.87
CA ALA A 50 4.30 25.35 -17.86
C ALA A 50 3.96 23.96 -18.41
N THR A 51 3.40 23.89 -19.62
CA THR A 51 3.08 22.63 -20.28
C THR A 51 4.32 21.76 -20.50
N ILE A 52 5.39 22.35 -21.02
CA ILE A 52 6.65 21.63 -21.26
C ILE A 52 7.21 21.08 -19.95
N ILE A 53 7.24 21.86 -18.86
CA ILE A 53 7.72 21.40 -17.57
C ILE A 53 6.87 20.25 -17.04
N VAL A 54 5.54 20.36 -17.08
CA VAL A 54 4.63 19.29 -16.63
C VAL A 54 4.88 18.01 -17.42
N VAL A 55 5.01 18.10 -18.74
CA VAL A 55 5.30 16.91 -19.58
C VAL A 55 6.64 16.28 -19.22
N ILE A 56 7.70 17.08 -19.07
CA ILE A 56 9.03 16.57 -18.69
C ILE A 56 8.97 15.85 -17.32
N VAL A 57 8.34 16.48 -16.33
CA VAL A 57 8.20 15.89 -14.99
C VAL A 57 7.37 14.61 -15.04
N ALA A 58 6.26 14.61 -15.77
CA ALA A 58 5.42 13.42 -15.92
C ALA A 58 6.18 12.25 -16.56
N VAL A 59 6.93 12.50 -17.62
CA VAL A 59 7.76 11.47 -18.30
C VAL A 59 8.85 10.95 -17.35
N MET A 60 9.56 11.84 -16.65
CA MET A 60 10.58 11.41 -15.69
C MET A 60 9.98 10.55 -14.56
N LEU A 61 8.85 10.95 -13.99
CA LEU A 61 8.19 10.17 -12.94
C LEU A 61 7.71 8.81 -13.46
N ALA A 62 7.16 8.74 -14.67
CA ALA A 62 6.74 7.49 -15.29
C ALA A 62 7.93 6.53 -15.50
N LEU A 63 9.05 7.03 -16.02
CA LEU A 63 10.26 6.23 -16.22
C LEU A 63 10.82 5.70 -14.90
N VAL A 64 10.94 6.56 -13.88
CA VAL A 64 11.41 6.14 -12.55
C VAL A 64 10.48 5.11 -11.94
N SER A 65 9.16 5.31 -12.04
CA SER A 65 8.15 4.36 -11.54
C SER A 65 8.30 2.98 -12.20
N GLN A 66 8.44 2.92 -13.53
CA GLN A 66 8.61 1.66 -14.25
C GLN A 66 9.91 0.92 -13.87
N VAL A 67 11.02 1.64 -13.73
CA VAL A 67 12.30 1.04 -13.35
C VAL A 67 12.28 0.50 -11.90
N LEU A 68 11.54 1.18 -11.00
CA LEU A 68 11.45 0.78 -9.59
C LEU A 68 10.37 -0.27 -9.31
N SER A 69 9.35 -0.42 -10.19
CA SER A 69 8.22 -1.34 -9.99
C SER A 69 8.66 -2.77 -9.61
N PRO A 70 9.59 -3.43 -10.32
CA PRO A 70 9.96 -4.80 -9.97
C PRO A 70 10.59 -4.92 -8.57
N ARG A 71 11.37 -3.91 -8.16
CA ARG A 71 11.96 -3.88 -6.81
C ARG A 71 10.91 -3.62 -5.74
N GLN A 72 9.92 -2.77 -6.03
CA GLN A 72 8.83 -2.50 -5.12
C GLN A 72 7.95 -3.73 -4.91
N GLU A 73 7.67 -4.50 -5.96
CA GLU A 73 6.91 -5.75 -5.87
C GLU A 73 7.64 -6.80 -5.05
N ALA A 74 8.93 -7.00 -5.29
CA ALA A 74 9.76 -7.90 -4.50
C ALA A 74 9.80 -7.48 -3.01
N ASN A 75 9.92 -6.18 -2.73
CA ASN A 75 9.89 -5.67 -1.36
C ASN A 75 8.52 -5.85 -0.69
N LYS A 76 7.40 -5.63 -1.41
CA LYS A 76 6.04 -5.88 -0.90
C LYS A 76 5.83 -7.34 -0.57
N LEU A 77 6.30 -8.25 -1.43
CA LEU A 77 6.23 -9.69 -1.17
C LEU A 77 7.01 -10.06 0.10
N LEU A 78 8.25 -9.60 0.20
CA LEU A 78 9.10 -9.84 1.36
C LEU A 78 8.48 -9.25 2.65
N ASP A 79 7.88 -8.08 2.58
CA ASP A 79 7.19 -7.46 3.71
C ASP A 79 5.97 -8.28 4.14
N THR A 80 5.17 -8.75 3.19
CA THR A 80 4.04 -9.67 3.46
C THR A 80 4.50 -10.94 4.16
N GLN A 81 5.60 -11.56 3.69
CA GLN A 81 6.18 -12.75 4.31
C GLN A 81 6.63 -12.47 5.76
N LYS A 82 7.29 -11.35 6.01
CA LYS A 82 7.69 -10.92 7.36
C LYS A 82 6.47 -10.72 8.27
N GLN A 83 5.43 -10.08 7.78
CA GLN A 83 4.20 -9.85 8.55
C GLN A 83 3.51 -11.17 8.93
N ILE A 84 3.48 -12.15 8.01
CA ILE A 84 2.95 -13.49 8.28
C ILE A 84 3.82 -14.20 9.34
N LEU A 85 5.15 -14.14 9.24
CA LEU A 85 6.06 -14.72 10.24
C LEU A 85 5.84 -14.10 11.63
N VAL A 86 5.63 -12.78 11.71
CA VAL A 86 5.29 -12.12 12.97
C VAL A 86 3.95 -12.61 13.52
N ALA A 87 2.94 -12.78 12.67
CA ALA A 87 1.64 -13.34 13.08
C ALA A 87 1.74 -14.80 13.51
N LEU A 88 2.71 -15.54 12.99
CA LEU A 88 3.06 -16.90 13.40
C LEU A 88 3.96 -16.95 14.66
N ASN A 89 4.23 -15.81 15.29
CA ASN A 89 5.13 -15.68 16.44
C ASN A 89 6.54 -16.25 16.19
N GLN A 90 7.05 -16.12 14.94
CA GLN A 90 8.38 -16.57 14.56
C GLN A 90 9.37 -15.42 14.54
N ASP A 91 10.53 -15.63 15.16
CA ASP A 91 11.65 -14.70 15.07
C ASP A 91 12.49 -15.00 13.82
N TYR A 92 12.65 -14.01 12.98
CA TYR A 92 13.45 -14.08 11.74
C TYR A 92 14.72 -13.23 11.79
N SER A 93 15.09 -12.69 12.97
CA SER A 93 16.22 -11.75 13.12
C SER A 93 17.55 -12.37 12.66
N ASN A 94 17.72 -13.68 12.80
CA ASN A 94 18.94 -14.41 12.46
C ASN A 94 18.81 -15.31 11.21
N THR A 95 17.68 -15.22 10.48
CA THR A 95 17.40 -16.13 9.37
C THR A 95 16.84 -15.33 8.18
N ASN A 96 17.05 -15.81 6.96
CA ASN A 96 16.41 -15.20 5.79
C ASN A 96 14.88 -15.37 5.89
N PRO A 97 14.10 -14.27 5.97
CA PRO A 97 12.65 -14.32 6.14
C PRO A 97 11.93 -15.13 5.05
N ALA A 98 12.38 -15.00 3.79
CA ALA A 98 11.77 -15.71 2.67
C ALA A 98 11.99 -17.23 2.78
N ALA A 99 13.18 -17.66 3.18
CA ALA A 99 13.47 -19.09 3.37
C ALA A 99 12.67 -19.67 4.54
N LEU A 100 12.57 -18.92 5.65
CA LEU A 100 11.78 -19.33 6.82
C LEU A 100 10.29 -19.42 6.46
N TYR A 101 9.75 -18.43 5.75
CA TYR A 101 8.38 -18.43 5.27
C TYR A 101 8.07 -19.67 4.44
N LEU A 102 8.91 -20.00 3.44
CA LEU A 102 8.75 -21.17 2.57
C LEU A 102 8.84 -22.51 3.32
N SER A 103 9.53 -22.56 4.47
CA SER A 103 9.62 -23.76 5.29
C SER A 103 8.40 -24.00 6.18
N LEU A 104 7.68 -22.93 6.52
CA LEU A 104 6.53 -22.99 7.46
C LEU A 104 5.19 -22.96 6.74
N VAL A 105 5.06 -22.15 5.68
CA VAL A 105 3.81 -22.00 4.92
C VAL A 105 3.81 -23.02 3.79
N ASN A 106 2.97 -24.01 3.91
CA ASN A 106 2.93 -25.15 2.99
C ASN A 106 1.91 -24.98 1.88
N ASP A 107 0.85 -24.18 2.12
CA ASP A 107 -0.26 -24.05 1.19
C ASP A 107 -0.98 -22.70 1.35
N THR A 108 -1.76 -22.35 0.33
CA THR A 108 -2.65 -21.17 0.36
C THR A 108 -4.00 -21.57 -0.19
N ILE A 109 -5.04 -21.33 0.57
CA ILE A 109 -6.43 -21.61 0.22
C ILE A 109 -7.09 -20.29 -0.15
N ASP A 110 -7.78 -20.23 -1.27
CA ASP A 110 -8.62 -19.08 -1.60
C ASP A 110 -10.02 -19.28 -1.02
N VAL A 111 -10.47 -18.32 -0.22
CA VAL A 111 -11.81 -18.29 0.35
C VAL A 111 -12.51 -17.03 -0.12
N ASN A 112 -13.40 -17.15 -1.09
CA ASN A 112 -14.16 -16.03 -1.67
C ASN A 112 -13.27 -14.85 -2.17
N GLY A 113 -12.08 -15.17 -2.74
CA GLY A 113 -11.12 -14.16 -3.20
C GLY A 113 -10.18 -13.63 -2.10
N ALA A 114 -10.27 -14.17 -0.89
CA ALA A 114 -9.39 -13.82 0.22
C ALA A 114 -8.45 -14.99 0.55
N PRO A 115 -7.11 -14.78 0.55
CA PRO A 115 -6.15 -15.85 0.79
C PRO A 115 -6.09 -16.25 2.27
N VAL A 116 -6.13 -17.55 2.53
CA VAL A 116 -5.83 -18.17 3.83
C VAL A 116 -4.54 -18.97 3.67
N TYR A 117 -3.51 -18.59 4.40
CA TYR A 117 -2.23 -19.31 4.37
C TYR A 117 -2.23 -20.42 5.41
N VAL A 118 -1.84 -21.62 4.98
CA VAL A 118 -1.75 -22.79 5.86
C VAL A 118 -0.29 -23.00 6.25
N ALA A 119 0.01 -22.84 7.51
CA ALA A 119 1.36 -23.01 8.06
C ALA A 119 1.41 -24.22 9.00
N ASN A 120 2.58 -24.86 9.04
CA ASN A 120 2.86 -25.92 10.00
C ASN A 120 3.94 -25.47 10.97
N ILE A 121 3.60 -25.42 12.26
CA ILE A 121 4.52 -25.07 13.33
C ILE A 121 4.63 -26.24 14.29
N LYS A 122 5.80 -26.85 14.38
CA LYS A 122 6.08 -27.98 15.28
C LYS A 122 5.09 -29.15 15.12
N GLY A 123 4.59 -29.39 13.90
CA GLY A 123 3.64 -30.44 13.61
C GLY A 123 2.16 -30.04 13.76
N GLU A 124 1.87 -28.83 14.21
CA GLU A 124 0.52 -28.30 14.32
C GLU A 124 0.18 -27.38 13.15
N THR A 125 -1.02 -27.56 12.58
CA THR A 125 -1.53 -26.70 11.52
C THR A 125 -2.01 -25.38 12.09
N LYS A 126 -1.63 -24.27 11.46
CA LYS A 126 -2.09 -22.92 11.77
C LYS A 126 -2.66 -22.28 10.50
N TYR A 127 -3.72 -21.50 10.67
CA TYR A 127 -4.39 -20.80 9.57
C TYR A 127 -4.15 -19.30 9.71
N VAL A 128 -3.57 -18.67 8.69
CA VAL A 128 -3.27 -17.24 8.68
C VAL A 128 -4.24 -16.53 7.75
N LEU A 129 -5.08 -15.69 8.32
CA LEU A 129 -6.09 -14.90 7.64
C LEU A 129 -5.54 -13.50 7.38
N LYS A 130 -5.75 -12.96 6.18
CA LYS A 130 -5.41 -11.58 5.87
C LYS A 130 -6.50 -10.65 6.39
N LEU A 131 -6.10 -9.55 7.02
CA LEU A 131 -6.98 -8.52 7.55
C LEU A 131 -6.80 -7.20 6.80
N HIS A 132 -7.89 -6.50 6.54
CA HIS A 132 -7.89 -5.17 5.96
C HIS A 132 -9.04 -4.32 6.52
N GLY A 133 -8.81 -3.04 6.71
CA GLY A 133 -9.80 -2.14 7.28
C GLY A 133 -9.36 -0.68 7.20
N ALA A 134 -10.13 0.19 7.81
CA ALA A 134 -9.84 1.62 7.89
C ALA A 134 -9.51 2.04 9.32
N GLY A 135 -8.44 2.79 9.48
CA GLY A 135 -8.08 3.49 10.72
C GLY A 135 -8.62 4.91 10.73
N LEU A 136 -7.97 5.79 11.50
CA LEU A 136 -8.34 7.21 11.56
C LEU A 136 -7.81 8.00 10.36
N TRP A 137 -6.53 7.77 9.97
CA TRP A 137 -5.84 8.55 8.95
C TRP A 137 -5.52 7.77 7.69
N GLY A 138 -5.67 6.45 7.70
CA GLY A 138 -5.35 5.61 6.55
C GLY A 138 -5.80 4.19 6.74
N GLY A 139 -5.41 3.32 5.79
CA GLY A 139 -5.65 1.90 5.87
C GLY A 139 -4.94 1.27 7.07
N ILE A 140 -5.62 0.34 7.72
CA ILE A 140 -5.04 -0.59 8.68
C ILE A 140 -5.23 -2.00 8.17
N GLY A 141 -4.32 -2.88 8.51
CA GLY A 141 -4.39 -4.26 8.06
C GLY A 141 -3.51 -5.18 8.89
N GLY A 142 -3.27 -6.37 8.39
CA GLY A 142 -2.37 -7.32 9.01
C GLY A 142 -2.73 -8.76 8.75
N PHE A 143 -2.33 -9.63 9.67
CA PHE A 143 -2.57 -11.05 9.59
C PHE A 143 -2.98 -11.61 10.95
N LEU A 144 -4.04 -12.41 10.97
CA LEU A 144 -4.53 -13.13 12.13
C LEU A 144 -4.22 -14.60 11.96
N THR A 145 -3.51 -15.19 12.90
CA THR A 145 -3.24 -16.63 12.93
C THR A 145 -4.15 -17.32 13.94
N LEU A 146 -4.83 -18.35 13.48
CA LEU A 146 -5.66 -19.21 14.30
C LEU A 146 -5.00 -20.59 14.46
N ASP A 147 -5.27 -21.23 15.56
CA ASP A 147 -4.94 -22.63 15.80
C ASP A 147 -5.74 -23.57 14.88
N ALA A 148 -5.41 -24.85 14.88
CA ALA A 148 -6.09 -25.89 14.10
C ALA A 148 -7.61 -25.97 14.38
N ASP A 149 -8.05 -25.49 15.56
CA ASP A 149 -9.45 -25.41 15.96
C ASP A 149 -10.25 -24.33 15.23
N LYS A 150 -9.58 -23.50 14.39
CA LYS A 150 -10.17 -22.35 13.69
C LYS A 150 -10.94 -21.40 14.62
N ASN A 151 -10.53 -21.31 15.86
CA ASN A 151 -11.21 -20.53 16.90
C ASN A 151 -10.22 -19.75 17.79
N THR A 152 -9.15 -20.39 18.23
CA THR A 152 -8.20 -19.80 19.17
C THR A 152 -7.14 -18.99 18.43
N ILE A 153 -6.92 -17.75 18.84
CA ILE A 153 -5.90 -16.87 18.26
C ILE A 153 -4.52 -17.32 18.73
N TYR A 154 -3.72 -17.83 17.81
CA TYR A 154 -2.31 -18.18 18.04
C TYR A 154 -1.41 -16.95 18.03
N GLY A 155 -1.69 -16.01 17.12
CA GLY A 155 -0.95 -14.76 17.01
C GLY A 155 -1.63 -13.77 16.06
N ILE A 156 -1.19 -12.53 16.11
CA ILE A 156 -1.73 -11.48 15.27
C ILE A 156 -0.63 -10.46 14.94
N ASN A 157 -0.64 -9.96 13.73
CA ASN A 157 0.15 -8.81 13.32
C ASN A 157 -0.76 -7.72 12.79
N PHE A 158 -0.44 -6.48 13.12
CA PHE A 158 -1.09 -5.29 12.56
C PHE A 158 -0.10 -4.45 11.80
N ASN A 159 -0.58 -3.77 10.78
CA ASN A 159 0.11 -2.69 10.09
C ASN A 159 -0.83 -1.48 9.93
N HIS A 160 -0.27 -0.35 9.59
CA HIS A 160 -1.01 0.87 9.27
C HIS A 160 -0.26 1.69 8.22
N GLU A 161 -0.98 2.52 7.49
CA GLU A 161 -0.37 3.40 6.47
C GLU A 161 0.03 4.76 7.04
N SER A 162 -0.83 5.39 7.84
CA SER A 162 -0.69 6.81 8.20
C SER A 162 -1.13 7.16 9.62
N GLU A 163 -1.24 6.17 10.52
CA GLU A 163 -1.65 6.43 11.90
C GLU A 163 -0.58 7.22 12.67
N THR A 164 -1.03 8.02 13.64
CA THR A 164 -0.17 8.90 14.41
C THR A 164 0.75 8.12 15.36
N PRO A 165 2.09 8.30 15.29
CA PRO A 165 3.05 7.72 16.24
C PRO A 165 2.71 8.06 17.69
N GLY A 166 2.85 7.07 18.59
CA GLY A 166 2.50 7.22 20.02
C GLY A 166 1.00 7.17 20.32
N LEU A 167 0.14 7.08 19.29
CA LEU A 167 -1.31 6.96 19.40
C LEU A 167 -1.80 5.75 18.60
N GLY A 168 -2.47 5.95 17.45
CA GLY A 168 -3.01 4.90 16.61
C GLY A 168 -1.94 3.95 16.05
N ALA A 169 -0.75 4.44 15.75
CA ALA A 169 0.36 3.62 15.29
C ALA A 169 0.81 2.54 16.29
N GLU A 170 0.48 2.69 17.58
CA GLU A 170 0.84 1.72 18.61
C GLU A 170 0.13 0.36 18.48
N ILE A 171 -0.82 0.22 17.55
CA ILE A 171 -1.45 -1.09 17.24
C ILE A 171 -0.44 -2.14 16.77
N VAL A 172 0.70 -1.72 16.17
CA VAL A 172 1.75 -2.63 15.70
C VAL A 172 2.63 -3.17 16.83
N THR A 173 2.54 -2.60 18.04
CA THR A 173 3.41 -2.97 19.16
C THR A 173 3.11 -4.36 19.68
N GLU A 174 4.15 -5.05 20.11
CA GLU A 174 4.04 -6.39 20.70
C GLU A 174 3.12 -6.38 21.94
N LYS A 175 3.17 -5.31 22.75
CA LYS A 175 2.31 -5.15 23.94
C LYS A 175 0.83 -5.19 23.58
N PHE A 176 0.43 -4.53 22.48
CA PHE A 176 -0.95 -4.53 22.03
C PHE A 176 -1.34 -5.88 21.45
N ARG A 177 -0.50 -6.44 20.57
CA ARG A 177 -0.75 -7.73 19.90
C ARG A 177 -0.86 -8.91 20.86
N LYS A 178 -0.03 -8.95 21.90
CA LYS A 178 -0.06 -10.05 22.92
C LYS A 178 -1.39 -10.17 23.64
N GLN A 179 -2.19 -9.12 23.70
CA GLN A 179 -3.50 -9.19 24.36
C GLN A 179 -4.51 -10.08 23.61
N PHE A 180 -4.29 -10.34 22.32
CA PHE A 180 -5.16 -11.16 21.49
C PHE A 180 -4.87 -12.65 21.63
N ILE A 181 -3.62 -13.00 21.94
CA ILE A 181 -3.17 -14.40 21.99
C ILE A 181 -3.98 -15.20 23.00
N GLY A 182 -4.43 -16.40 22.59
CA GLY A 182 -5.24 -17.31 23.39
C GLY A 182 -6.72 -16.91 23.53
N LYS A 183 -7.16 -15.80 22.92
CA LYS A 183 -8.58 -15.44 22.89
C LYS A 183 -9.29 -16.21 21.78
N THR A 184 -10.58 -16.49 22.00
CA THR A 184 -11.44 -17.15 21.03
C THR A 184 -12.23 -16.13 20.21
N ILE A 185 -12.46 -16.44 18.93
CA ILE A 185 -13.25 -15.62 18.02
C ILE A 185 -14.71 -16.06 17.92
N LYS A 186 -15.04 -17.24 18.49
CA LYS A 186 -16.41 -17.78 18.52
C LYS A 186 -17.00 -17.68 19.92
N ASN A 187 -18.33 -17.54 19.98
CA ASN A 187 -19.10 -17.63 21.22
C ASN A 187 -19.34 -19.09 21.63
N ASN A 188 -20.04 -19.30 22.75
CA ASN A 188 -20.38 -20.63 23.23
C ASN A 188 -21.36 -21.41 22.31
N ALA A 189 -22.06 -20.72 21.42
CA ALA A 189 -22.94 -21.31 20.40
C ALA A 189 -22.18 -21.72 19.12
N GLY A 190 -20.88 -21.41 19.03
CA GLY A 190 -20.06 -21.68 17.85
C GLY A 190 -20.14 -20.59 16.76
N GLU A 191 -20.84 -19.50 17.02
CA GLU A 191 -20.96 -18.38 16.07
C GLU A 191 -19.72 -17.49 16.14
N VAL A 192 -19.27 -17.00 14.99
CA VAL A 192 -18.13 -16.06 14.89
C VAL A 192 -18.56 -14.69 15.40
N VAL A 193 -17.99 -14.24 16.52
CA VAL A 193 -18.32 -12.96 17.18
C VAL A 193 -17.15 -11.98 17.24
N SER A 194 -15.97 -12.38 16.78
CA SER A 194 -14.77 -11.55 16.80
C SER A 194 -14.27 -11.21 18.23
N VAL A 195 -13.24 -10.34 18.29
CA VAL A 195 -12.68 -9.80 19.52
C VAL A 195 -12.84 -8.29 19.51
N ALA A 196 -13.38 -7.72 20.59
CA ALA A 196 -13.61 -6.28 20.71
C ALA A 196 -12.44 -5.56 21.39
N VAL A 197 -11.97 -4.46 20.81
CA VAL A 197 -10.99 -3.57 21.40
C VAL A 197 -11.75 -2.44 22.11
N LEU A 198 -11.80 -2.48 23.43
CA LEU A 198 -12.65 -1.59 24.22
C LEU A 198 -11.85 -0.82 25.29
N LYS A 199 -12.28 0.39 25.55
CA LYS A 199 -11.74 1.18 26.66
C LYS A 199 -11.98 0.51 28.02
N ALA A 200 -11.15 0.83 28.98
CA ALA A 200 -11.37 0.44 30.38
C ALA A 200 -12.79 0.79 30.84
N GLY A 201 -13.45 -0.14 31.55
CA GLY A 201 -14.81 0.03 32.04
C GLY A 201 -15.94 -0.28 31.06
N LYS A 202 -15.66 -0.51 29.76
CA LYS A 202 -16.66 -1.01 28.80
C LYS A 202 -16.66 -2.55 28.79
N SER A 203 -17.84 -3.14 28.73
CA SER A 203 -18.03 -4.60 28.57
C SER A 203 -18.22 -4.95 27.08
N PRO A 204 -17.68 -6.10 26.63
CA PRO A 204 -17.94 -6.60 25.28
C PRO A 204 -19.39 -7.09 25.15
N ALA A 205 -19.82 -7.33 23.92
CA ALA A 205 -21.08 -8.02 23.65
C ALA A 205 -21.05 -9.45 24.20
N GLU A 206 -22.23 -10.06 24.33
CA GLU A 206 -22.35 -11.42 24.87
C GLU A 206 -21.53 -12.41 24.05
N GLY A 207 -20.72 -13.22 24.74
CA GLY A 207 -19.83 -14.19 24.11
C GLY A 207 -18.54 -13.63 23.48
N GLN A 208 -18.44 -12.31 23.31
CA GLN A 208 -17.28 -11.66 22.71
C GLN A 208 -16.13 -11.48 23.72
N LYS A 209 -14.89 -11.71 23.29
CA LYS A 209 -13.70 -11.45 24.09
C LYS A 209 -13.26 -9.99 23.99
N LYS A 210 -12.62 -9.48 25.05
CA LYS A 210 -12.16 -8.11 25.16
C LYS A 210 -10.64 -8.00 25.10
N VAL A 211 -10.16 -6.96 24.41
CA VAL A 211 -8.80 -6.43 24.44
C VAL A 211 -8.88 -4.96 24.87
N ASP A 212 -7.91 -4.51 25.65
CA ASP A 212 -7.87 -3.12 26.10
C ASP A 212 -7.39 -2.19 24.99
N ALA A 213 -8.17 -1.12 24.80
CA ALA A 213 -7.86 -0.10 23.80
C ALA A 213 -6.64 0.74 24.22
N LEU A 214 -5.94 1.24 23.20
CA LEU A 214 -4.84 2.19 23.37
C LEU A 214 -5.38 3.56 23.81
N SER A 215 -4.69 4.19 24.76
CA SER A 215 -5.04 5.54 25.22
C SER A 215 -4.80 6.56 24.09
N GLY A 216 -5.78 7.43 23.86
CA GLY A 216 -5.69 8.44 22.80
C GLY A 216 -5.93 7.96 21.38
N ALA A 217 -6.14 6.64 21.15
CA ALA A 217 -6.32 6.04 19.83
C ALA A 217 -7.71 5.39 19.66
N THR A 218 -8.76 6.01 20.17
CA THR A 218 -10.10 5.42 20.20
C THR A 218 -10.62 5.02 18.81
N ILE A 219 -10.52 5.94 17.86
CA ILE A 219 -11.04 5.71 16.50
C ILE A 219 -10.27 4.60 15.79
N THR A 220 -8.94 4.57 15.94
CA THR A 220 -8.12 3.48 15.40
C THR A 220 -8.46 2.14 16.06
N CYS A 221 -8.69 2.11 17.37
CA CYS A 221 -9.11 0.90 18.09
C CYS A 221 -10.53 0.43 17.70
N ASP A 222 -11.45 1.35 17.46
CA ASP A 222 -12.77 1.05 16.92
C ASP A 222 -12.64 0.50 15.48
N GLY A 223 -11.73 1.07 14.68
CA GLY A 223 -11.34 0.55 13.37
C GLY A 223 -10.82 -0.87 13.41
N VAL A 224 -9.93 -1.20 14.36
CA VAL A 224 -9.42 -2.58 14.57
C VAL A 224 -10.57 -3.52 14.92
N SER A 225 -11.49 -3.13 15.80
CA SER A 225 -12.65 -3.96 16.17
C SER A 225 -13.55 -4.23 14.96
N THR A 226 -13.85 -3.19 14.16
CA THR A 226 -14.64 -3.29 12.94
C THR A 226 -13.94 -4.15 11.90
N MET A 227 -12.64 -3.95 11.67
CA MET A 227 -11.82 -4.75 10.77
C MET A 227 -11.89 -6.24 11.12
N LEU A 228 -11.69 -6.58 12.38
CA LEU A 228 -11.76 -7.98 12.83
C LEU A 228 -13.16 -8.56 12.62
N ALA A 229 -14.22 -7.84 12.97
CA ALA A 229 -15.58 -8.30 12.81
C ALA A 229 -15.95 -8.52 11.33
N THR A 230 -15.63 -7.57 10.46
CA THR A 230 -15.94 -7.64 9.02
C THR A 230 -15.16 -8.76 8.34
N ASN A 231 -13.85 -8.82 8.55
CA ASN A 231 -13.02 -9.84 7.88
C ASN A 231 -13.34 -11.25 8.39
N LEU A 232 -13.56 -11.44 9.69
CA LEU A 232 -13.95 -12.76 10.19
C LEU A 232 -15.33 -13.21 9.68
N ALA A 233 -16.24 -12.27 9.39
CA ALA A 233 -17.51 -12.59 8.72
C ALA A 233 -17.29 -13.03 7.25
N GLU A 234 -16.34 -12.44 6.53
CA GLU A 234 -15.96 -12.88 5.18
C GLU A 234 -15.39 -14.30 5.17
N TYR A 235 -14.64 -14.68 6.21
CA TYR A 235 -14.11 -16.02 6.39
C TYR A 235 -15.07 -16.99 7.12
N ALA A 236 -16.29 -16.60 7.43
CA ALA A 236 -17.20 -17.40 8.27
C ALA A 236 -17.47 -18.81 7.70
N GLU A 237 -17.58 -18.93 6.37
CA GLU A 237 -17.75 -20.22 5.71
C GLU A 237 -16.56 -21.15 5.96
N PHE A 238 -15.34 -20.65 5.79
CA PHE A 238 -14.10 -21.38 6.08
C PHE A 238 -13.98 -21.73 7.56
N LEU A 239 -14.35 -20.83 8.45
CA LEU A 239 -14.23 -20.99 9.90
C LEU A 239 -15.24 -22.01 10.44
N ASN A 240 -16.40 -22.16 9.80
CA ASN A 240 -17.45 -23.08 10.22
C ASN A 240 -17.34 -24.47 9.57
N ASN A 241 -16.71 -24.58 8.39
CA ASN A 241 -16.51 -25.87 7.73
C ASN A 241 -15.25 -26.56 8.24
N VAL A 242 -15.45 -27.68 8.97
CA VAL A 242 -14.34 -28.43 9.57
C VAL A 242 -13.60 -29.28 8.51
N ASP A 243 -14.24 -29.74 7.42
CA ASP A 243 -13.73 -30.88 6.63
C ASP A 243 -13.58 -30.69 5.11
N ASN A 244 -13.85 -29.55 4.49
CA ASN A 244 -13.89 -29.49 3.02
C ASN A 244 -13.18 -28.29 2.37
N VAL A 245 -11.91 -28.08 2.67
CA VAL A 245 -11.11 -27.20 1.82
C VAL A 245 -9.99 -28.02 1.19
N LYS A 246 -10.17 -28.39 -0.09
CA LYS A 246 -9.08 -29.01 -0.86
C LYS A 246 -7.96 -27.97 -1.00
N PRO A 247 -6.71 -28.31 -0.63
CA PRO A 247 -5.59 -27.42 -0.85
C PRO A 247 -5.44 -27.14 -2.34
N CYS A 248 -5.37 -25.86 -2.70
CA CYS A 248 -4.90 -25.46 -4.01
C CYS A 248 -3.40 -25.77 -4.07
N ASN A 249 -2.99 -26.72 -4.91
CA ASN A 249 -1.59 -27.09 -5.16
C ASN A 249 -0.85 -25.98 -5.95
N VAL A 250 -0.94 -24.76 -5.50
CA VAL A 250 -0.14 -23.66 -6.05
C VAL A 250 1.08 -23.51 -5.17
N LYS A 251 2.18 -24.10 -5.60
CA LYS A 251 3.49 -23.83 -4.99
C LYS A 251 3.70 -22.31 -4.97
N PRO A 252 4.10 -21.72 -3.83
CA PRO A 252 4.40 -20.30 -3.77
C PRO A 252 5.44 -19.94 -4.84
N CYS A 253 5.11 -18.98 -5.70
CA CYS A 253 6.01 -18.52 -6.75
C CYS A 253 7.30 -18.00 -6.13
N ASN A 254 8.41 -18.63 -6.47
CA ASN A 254 9.75 -18.17 -6.12
C ASN A 254 10.08 -16.99 -7.05
N ALA A 255 10.34 -15.81 -6.51
CA ALA A 255 10.59 -14.57 -7.25
C ALA A 255 11.84 -14.61 -8.18
N SER A 256 12.58 -15.72 -8.21
CA SER A 256 13.74 -15.94 -9.09
C SER A 256 13.44 -16.78 -10.34
N ALA A 257 12.21 -17.24 -10.55
CA ALA A 257 11.84 -18.16 -11.63
C ALA A 257 10.59 -17.75 -12.43
N CYS A 258 10.16 -16.48 -12.36
CA CYS A 258 9.14 -15.96 -13.27
C CYS A 258 9.81 -15.40 -14.53
N GLU A 259 10.38 -16.28 -15.36
CA GLU A 259 10.52 -16.03 -16.79
C GLU A 259 9.20 -16.45 -17.46
N HIS A 260 8.50 -15.45 -17.96
CA HIS A 260 7.42 -15.47 -18.96
C HIS A 260 6.41 -16.63 -18.98
N GLU A 261 5.15 -16.20 -18.91
CA GLU A 261 3.91 -16.88 -19.33
C GLU A 261 3.28 -17.86 -18.32
N THR A 262 2.02 -17.49 -17.98
CA THR A 262 1.00 -18.28 -17.28
C THR A 262 1.04 -18.29 -15.75
N CYS A 263 0.87 -17.12 -15.12
CA CYS A 263 0.07 -17.06 -13.90
C CYS A 263 -1.39 -16.80 -14.34
N GLU A 264 -2.06 -17.84 -14.82
CA GLU A 264 -3.49 -17.77 -15.08
C GLU A 264 -4.28 -17.93 -13.80
N ALA A 265 -5.11 -16.92 -13.57
CA ALA A 265 -6.44 -16.85 -12.97
C ALA A 265 -6.72 -17.53 -11.62
N PRO A 266 -7.60 -16.90 -10.83
CA PRO A 266 -8.05 -17.43 -9.54
C PRO A 266 -8.73 -18.78 -9.70
N CYS A 267 -8.48 -19.69 -8.76
CA CYS A 267 -9.17 -20.97 -8.67
C CYS A 267 -10.68 -20.73 -8.61
N ASN A 268 -11.36 -20.91 -9.72
CA ASN A 268 -12.81 -20.85 -9.79
C ASN A 268 -13.39 -22.10 -9.13
N VAL A 269 -13.90 -21.96 -7.92
CA VAL A 269 -14.65 -23.01 -7.22
C VAL A 269 -16.10 -22.98 -7.71
N SER A 270 -16.31 -23.32 -8.97
CA SER A 270 -17.62 -23.69 -9.48
C SER A 270 -17.42 -24.78 -10.51
N GLU A 271 -17.53 -26.01 -10.04
CA GLU A 271 -17.99 -27.19 -10.76
C GLU A 271 -17.40 -28.47 -10.12
N ALA A 272 -18.03 -28.92 -9.07
CA ALA A 272 -17.98 -30.33 -8.67
C ALA A 272 -19.25 -30.68 -7.89
N ASN A 273 -20.39 -30.59 -8.58
CA ASN A 273 -21.55 -31.37 -8.23
C ASN A 273 -22.02 -32.12 -9.46
N LEU A 274 -22.39 -33.38 -9.23
CA LEU A 274 -23.01 -34.35 -10.11
C LEU A 274 -22.02 -35.26 -10.89
N ASN A 275 -21.72 -36.40 -10.27
CA ASN A 275 -22.18 -37.65 -10.81
C ASN A 275 -21.71 -38.81 -9.90
N THR A 276 -22.55 -39.17 -8.97
CA THR A 276 -22.65 -40.54 -8.43
C THR A 276 -23.92 -41.12 -9.02
N GLU A 277 -23.77 -41.96 -10.02
CA GLU A 277 -24.69 -43.07 -10.35
C GLU A 277 -24.00 -43.96 -11.38
N GLU A 278 -23.60 -45.07 -10.99
CA GLU A 278 -23.73 -46.51 -11.35
C GLU A 278 -22.53 -47.32 -10.86
#